data_aebe656521b8cc10d27a397a589dfa38
#
_entry.id   aebe656521b8cc10d27a397a589dfa38
#
_cell.length_a   1.000
_cell.length_b   1.000
_cell.length_c   1.000
_cell.angle_alpha   90.00
_cell.angle_beta   90.00
_cell.angle_gamma   90.00
#
_symmetry.space_group_name_H-M   'P 1'
#
loop_
_entity.id
_entity.type
_entity.pdbx_description
1 polymer ?
#
loop_
_entity_poly.entity_id
_entity_poly.type
_entity_poly.pdbx_seq_one_letter_code
_entity_poly.pdbx_strand_id
1 'polypeptide(L)'
;MHTKAASARRVVVLIASMQEWTSRTLESILVPKGYAVIKTYTRAQALQQAQTKPLDAVIIDEQLTDGDGHQLCQDLRARALITPTTPVFISLPRSPTRRDRLAALNARAWRCLGTPLDAEELLALLAVYVAAKLDADQARTDGLVDEMTGVYNVRGLTRRSQELAAHATRRNAALACVLIAPEHSPDEEGVTEATQEALVRRVAAALKATARHSDAIGRLGRSAFAVVAVDTDAGQARLLAERLAAAILAEAPALPRFQLRAGCHGVSDFRTASIDTAELMLRATAALEKARAQPRGDWLQRFDGDAVSLT
;
A
#
# COMPACT_ATOMS: atom_id res chain seq x y z
N MET A 1 -13.02 5.00 30.66
CA MET A 1 -12.89 4.73 29.22
C MET A 1 -12.00 5.80 28.61
N HIS A 2 -10.69 5.53 28.50
CA HIS A 2 -9.74 6.47 27.90
C HIS A 2 -9.55 6.06 26.45
N THR A 3 -10.20 6.77 25.55
CA THR A 3 -9.97 6.69 24.12
C THR A 3 -8.58 7.22 23.85
N LYS A 4 -7.64 6.31 23.53
CA LYS A 4 -6.29 6.62 23.12
C LYS A 4 -6.38 7.39 21.79
N ALA A 5 -6.29 8.72 21.86
CA ALA A 5 -6.19 9.57 20.67
C ALA A 5 -4.95 9.11 19.89
N ALA A 6 -5.17 8.51 18.72
CA ALA A 6 -4.11 8.28 17.76
C ALA A 6 -3.43 9.63 17.50
N SER A 7 -2.12 9.72 17.69
CA SER A 7 -1.31 10.91 17.40
C SER A 7 -1.52 11.25 15.92
N ALA A 8 -2.41 12.21 15.66
CA ALA A 8 -2.67 12.66 14.30
C ALA A 8 -1.35 13.20 13.72
N ARG A 9 -0.87 12.59 12.66
CA ARG A 9 0.30 13.06 11.90
C ARG A 9 0.09 14.52 11.51
N ARG A 10 1.07 15.39 11.79
CA ARG A 10 1.01 16.78 11.34
C ARG A 10 1.00 16.83 9.81
N VAL A 11 0.12 17.67 9.28
CA VAL A 11 0.03 17.94 7.84
C VAL A 11 1.29 18.67 7.39
N VAL A 12 1.96 18.16 6.36
CA VAL A 12 3.24 18.67 5.87
C VAL A 12 3.02 19.50 4.60
N VAL A 13 3.39 20.78 4.64
CA VAL A 13 3.35 21.71 3.51
C VAL A 13 4.77 22.03 3.07
N LEU A 14 5.11 21.76 1.80
CA LEU A 14 6.36 22.21 1.22
C LEU A 14 6.15 23.58 0.56
N ILE A 15 7.05 24.52 0.86
CA ILE A 15 7.11 25.84 0.23
C ILE A 15 8.41 25.91 -0.58
N ALA A 16 8.28 26.08 -1.89
CA ALA A 16 9.40 26.34 -2.81
C ALA A 16 9.35 27.80 -3.26
N SER A 17 10.20 28.64 -2.68
CA SER A 17 10.27 30.09 -2.97
C SER A 17 11.70 30.58 -2.93
N MET A 18 12.12 31.30 -3.97
CA MET A 18 13.45 31.92 -3.98
C MET A 18 13.58 33.08 -2.96
N GLN A 19 12.44 33.59 -2.46
CA GLN A 19 12.42 34.71 -1.52
C GLN A 19 12.22 34.19 -0.08
N GLU A 20 13.21 34.37 0.75
CA GLU A 20 13.15 33.92 2.15
C GLU A 20 12.01 34.58 2.93
N TRP A 21 11.72 35.86 2.67
CA TRP A 21 10.64 36.56 3.35
C TRP A 21 9.26 35.97 3.02
N THR A 22 9.01 35.58 1.76
CA THR A 22 7.77 34.88 1.35
C THR A 22 7.61 33.58 2.11
N SER A 23 8.67 32.76 2.14
CA SER A 23 8.68 31.50 2.89
C SER A 23 8.44 31.71 4.39
N ARG A 24 9.01 32.75 4.99
CA ARG A 24 8.78 33.09 6.41
C ARG A 24 7.37 33.60 6.67
N THR A 25 6.81 34.42 5.78
CA THR A 25 5.43 34.88 5.87
C THR A 25 4.46 33.71 5.82
N LEU A 26 4.60 32.81 4.85
CA LEU A 26 3.78 31.60 4.74
C LEU A 26 3.94 30.70 5.98
N GLU A 27 5.15 30.51 6.47
CA GLU A 27 5.43 29.76 7.71
C GLU A 27 4.71 30.36 8.92
N SER A 28 4.75 31.71 9.07
CA SER A 28 4.08 32.41 10.17
C SER A 28 2.54 32.30 10.13
N ILE A 29 1.97 32.09 8.96
CA ILE A 29 0.53 31.85 8.77
C ILE A 29 0.18 30.38 9.06
N LEU A 30 1.01 29.43 8.61
CA LEU A 30 0.69 28.01 8.60
C LEU A 30 1.02 27.30 9.92
N VAL A 31 2.17 27.60 10.52
CA VAL A 31 2.62 26.91 11.75
C VAL A 31 1.65 27.08 12.93
N PRO A 32 1.08 28.26 13.22
CA PRO A 32 0.10 28.43 14.28
C PRO A 32 -1.21 27.66 14.05
N LYS A 33 -1.48 27.26 12.81
CA LYS A 33 -2.65 26.45 12.41
C LYS A 33 -2.36 24.94 12.42
N GLY A 34 -1.19 24.53 12.91
CA GLY A 34 -0.83 23.12 13.10
C GLY A 34 -0.14 22.46 11.89
N TYR A 35 0.16 23.20 10.84
CA TYR A 35 0.91 22.68 9.69
C TYR A 35 2.40 22.56 10.02
N ALA A 36 3.04 21.51 9.53
CA ALA A 36 4.50 21.41 9.48
C ALA A 36 4.98 21.97 8.15
N VAL A 37 5.92 22.92 8.17
CA VAL A 37 6.40 23.61 6.97
C VAL A 37 7.80 23.14 6.62
N ILE A 38 8.03 22.81 5.36
CA ILE A 38 9.35 22.54 4.77
C ILE A 38 9.63 23.68 3.79
N LYS A 39 10.68 24.44 4.04
CA LYS A 39 11.11 25.55 3.15
C LYS A 39 12.22 25.06 2.23
N THR A 40 12.11 25.39 0.95
CA THR A 40 13.12 25.12 -0.09
C THR A 40 13.27 26.35 -0.96
N TYR A 41 14.46 26.62 -1.44
CA TYR A 41 14.80 27.82 -2.19
C TYR A 41 15.11 27.53 -3.67
N THR A 42 15.28 26.25 -3.97
CA THR A 42 15.60 25.77 -5.32
C THR A 42 14.70 24.57 -5.68
N ARG A 43 14.53 24.36 -7.00
CA ARG A 43 13.85 23.18 -7.54
C ARG A 43 14.52 21.89 -7.09
N ALA A 44 15.88 21.85 -7.12
CA ALA A 44 16.64 20.67 -6.70
C ALA A 44 16.37 20.31 -5.22
N GLN A 45 16.37 21.29 -4.31
CA GLN A 45 16.03 21.08 -2.90
C GLN A 45 14.60 20.58 -2.73
N ALA A 46 13.63 21.15 -3.47
CA ALA A 46 12.24 20.75 -3.40
C ALA A 46 12.06 19.26 -3.80
N LEU A 47 12.68 18.85 -4.90
CA LEU A 47 12.67 17.45 -5.34
C LEU A 47 13.30 16.51 -4.32
N GLN A 48 14.44 16.89 -3.73
CA GLN A 48 15.12 16.11 -2.69
C GLN A 48 14.25 15.95 -1.43
N GLN A 49 13.61 17.02 -0.95
CA GLN A 49 12.72 16.94 0.21
C GLN A 49 11.50 16.06 -0.06
N ALA A 50 10.94 16.13 -1.26
CA ALA A 50 9.80 15.31 -1.68
C ALA A 50 10.13 13.82 -1.76
N GLN A 51 11.40 13.44 -1.98
CA GLN A 51 11.84 12.03 -1.94
C GLN A 51 11.89 11.46 -0.53
N THR A 52 12.16 12.31 0.46
CA THR A 52 12.42 11.87 1.85
C THR A 52 11.21 11.97 2.77
N LYS A 53 10.25 12.83 2.41
CA LYS A 53 9.10 13.13 3.27
C LYS A 53 7.78 13.12 2.49
N PRO A 54 6.74 12.49 3.01
CA PRO A 54 5.41 12.58 2.40
C PRO A 54 4.88 14.02 2.54
N LEU A 55 4.43 14.59 1.43
CA LEU A 55 3.90 15.94 1.35
C LEU A 55 2.37 15.91 1.27
N ASP A 56 1.71 16.79 2.02
CA ASP A 56 0.26 16.91 2.03
C ASP A 56 -0.24 18.11 1.22
N ALA A 57 0.60 19.12 1.01
CA ALA A 57 0.38 20.22 0.07
C ALA A 57 1.73 20.79 -0.38
N VAL A 58 1.72 21.48 -1.52
CA VAL A 58 2.90 22.16 -2.07
C VAL A 58 2.51 23.56 -2.53
N ILE A 59 3.30 24.56 -2.13
CA ILE A 59 3.19 25.94 -2.61
C ILE A 59 4.50 26.26 -3.34
N ILE A 60 4.42 26.67 -4.59
CA ILE A 60 5.59 26.87 -5.47
C ILE A 60 5.51 28.27 -6.07
N ASP A 61 6.53 29.08 -5.93
CA ASP A 61 6.62 30.34 -6.68
C ASP A 61 6.76 30.09 -8.17
N GLU A 62 6.16 30.95 -9.00
CA GLU A 62 6.24 30.89 -10.46
C GLU A 62 7.68 30.75 -10.95
N GLN A 63 8.61 31.45 -10.30
CA GLN A 63 10.04 31.39 -10.60
C GLN A 63 10.84 30.94 -9.38
N LEU A 64 11.80 30.08 -9.62
CA LEU A 64 12.78 29.60 -8.64
C LEU A 64 14.19 29.96 -9.14
N THR A 65 15.17 29.93 -8.24
CA THR A 65 16.56 30.30 -8.57
C THR A 65 17.15 29.42 -9.68
N ASP A 66 16.73 28.13 -9.73
CA ASP A 66 17.26 27.10 -10.64
C ASP A 66 16.19 26.57 -11.63
N GLY A 67 15.11 27.35 -11.87
CA GLY A 67 14.11 26.94 -12.84
C GLY A 67 12.72 27.54 -12.66
N ASP A 68 11.76 26.98 -13.41
CA ASP A 68 10.36 27.37 -13.44
C ASP A 68 9.55 26.51 -12.44
N GLY A 69 8.69 27.15 -11.68
CA GLY A 69 7.80 26.51 -10.73
C GLY A 69 6.78 25.57 -11.38
N HIS A 70 6.32 25.88 -12.60
CA HIS A 70 5.44 24.98 -13.35
C HIS A 70 6.15 23.65 -13.70
N GLN A 71 7.45 23.75 -14.10
CA GLN A 71 8.27 22.58 -14.36
C GLN A 71 8.50 21.75 -13.09
N LEU A 72 8.73 22.40 -11.93
CA LEU A 72 8.81 21.69 -10.66
C LEU A 72 7.52 20.90 -10.36
N CYS A 73 6.36 21.52 -10.57
CA CYS A 73 5.07 20.84 -10.38
C CYS A 73 4.94 19.61 -11.27
N GLN A 74 5.32 19.71 -12.55
CA GLN A 74 5.30 18.58 -13.49
C GLN A 74 6.26 17.48 -13.06
N ASP A 75 7.48 17.82 -12.61
CA ASP A 75 8.47 16.84 -12.16
C ASP A 75 8.05 16.09 -10.92
N LEU A 76 7.47 16.79 -9.93
CA LEU A 76 6.92 16.18 -8.72
C LEU A 76 5.85 15.13 -9.08
N ARG A 77 5.00 15.42 -10.07
CA ARG A 77 3.96 14.50 -10.56
C ARG A 77 4.54 13.36 -11.40
N ALA A 78 5.43 13.66 -12.33
CA ALA A 78 6.01 12.66 -13.25
C ALA A 78 6.85 11.60 -12.53
N ARG A 79 7.56 12.03 -11.47
CA ARG A 79 8.38 11.14 -10.63
C ARG A 79 7.59 10.48 -9.50
N ALA A 80 6.26 10.67 -9.46
CA ALA A 80 5.38 10.14 -8.40
C ALA A 80 5.81 10.53 -6.96
N LEU A 81 6.49 11.68 -6.80
CA LEU A 81 6.93 12.20 -5.50
C LEU A 81 5.76 12.79 -4.69
N ILE A 82 4.68 13.12 -5.37
CA ILE A 82 3.40 13.51 -4.78
C ILE A 82 2.27 12.74 -5.45
N THR A 83 1.19 12.50 -4.71
CA THR A 83 0.02 11.79 -5.24
C THR A 83 -0.82 12.70 -6.15
N PRO A 84 -1.66 12.17 -7.05
CA PRO A 84 -2.59 12.98 -7.86
C PRO A 84 -3.49 13.88 -7.00
N THR A 85 -3.80 13.45 -5.78
CA THR A 85 -4.65 14.15 -4.81
C THR A 85 -3.91 15.20 -3.98
N THR A 86 -2.56 15.28 -4.05
CA THR A 86 -1.80 16.31 -3.35
C THR A 86 -2.05 17.68 -3.99
N PRO A 87 -2.62 18.68 -3.27
CA PRO A 87 -2.82 20.01 -3.80
C PRO A 87 -1.47 20.72 -4.03
N VAL A 88 -1.34 21.31 -5.22
CA VAL A 88 -0.19 22.15 -5.60
C VAL A 88 -0.72 23.52 -6.00
N PHE A 89 -0.15 24.56 -5.40
CA PHE A 89 -0.46 25.95 -5.68
C PHE A 89 0.74 26.63 -6.33
N ILE A 90 0.51 27.39 -7.41
CA ILE A 90 1.52 28.26 -8.00
C ILE A 90 1.32 29.67 -7.45
N SER A 91 2.32 30.19 -6.78
CA SER A 91 2.34 31.57 -6.24
C SER A 91 2.91 32.54 -7.26
N LEU A 92 2.22 33.64 -7.46
CA LEU A 92 2.55 34.70 -8.43
C LEU A 92 2.79 36.02 -7.70
N PRO A 93 3.77 36.85 -8.11
CA PRO A 93 4.03 38.13 -7.49
C PRO A 93 2.97 39.18 -7.88
N ARG A 94 1.88 38.79 -8.53
CA ARG A 94 0.79 39.63 -9.05
C ARG A 94 -0.53 38.87 -9.04
N SER A 95 -1.63 39.55 -9.29
CA SER A 95 -2.93 38.87 -9.48
C SER A 95 -2.91 37.95 -10.71
N PRO A 96 -3.41 36.68 -10.58
CA PRO A 96 -3.40 35.71 -11.66
C PRO A 96 -4.30 36.11 -12.83
N THR A 97 -3.74 36.14 -14.03
CA THR A 97 -4.50 36.31 -15.28
C THR A 97 -5.14 34.96 -15.70
N ARG A 98 -5.99 35.00 -16.74
CA ARG A 98 -6.52 33.78 -17.37
C ARG A 98 -5.39 32.89 -17.90
N ARG A 99 -4.33 33.49 -18.47
CA ARG A 99 -3.18 32.74 -19.02
C ARG A 99 -2.44 32.00 -17.90
N ASP A 100 -2.21 32.65 -16.75
CA ASP A 100 -1.53 32.05 -15.60
C ASP A 100 -2.31 30.85 -15.04
N ARG A 101 -3.64 30.98 -14.92
CA ARG A 101 -4.49 29.89 -14.49
C ARG A 101 -4.44 28.70 -15.44
N LEU A 102 -4.45 28.92 -16.74
CA LEU A 102 -4.31 27.86 -17.74
C LEU A 102 -2.91 27.21 -17.70
N ALA A 103 -1.84 28.00 -17.53
CA ALA A 103 -0.48 27.46 -17.38
C ALA A 103 -0.36 26.58 -16.15
N ALA A 104 -0.90 26.99 -15.01
CA ALA A 104 -0.90 26.19 -13.80
C ALA A 104 -1.69 24.88 -13.97
N LEU A 105 -2.87 24.92 -14.59
CA LEU A 105 -3.65 23.70 -14.86
C LEU A 105 -2.90 22.74 -15.81
N ASN A 106 -2.25 23.27 -16.85
CA ASN A 106 -1.42 22.46 -17.77
C ASN A 106 -0.21 21.83 -17.04
N ALA A 107 0.33 22.51 -16.03
CA ALA A 107 1.35 21.95 -15.14
C ALA A 107 0.79 20.99 -14.10
N ARG A 108 -0.51 20.71 -14.08
CA ARG A 108 -1.23 19.90 -13.09
C ARG A 108 -1.20 20.48 -11.67
N ALA A 109 -1.07 21.81 -11.55
CA ALA A 109 -1.34 22.52 -10.32
C ALA A 109 -2.85 22.75 -10.15
N TRP A 110 -3.30 22.87 -8.92
CA TRP A 110 -4.73 23.01 -8.62
C TRP A 110 -5.19 24.45 -8.72
N ARG A 111 -4.34 25.41 -8.36
CA ARG A 111 -4.70 26.82 -8.37
C ARG A 111 -3.47 27.73 -8.41
N CYS A 112 -3.67 28.97 -8.91
CA CYS A 112 -2.74 30.07 -8.72
C CYS A 112 -3.16 30.89 -7.50
N LEU A 113 -2.17 31.34 -6.73
CA LEU A 113 -2.30 32.31 -5.65
C LEU A 113 -1.64 33.62 -6.11
N GLY A 114 -2.29 34.72 -5.89
CA GLY A 114 -1.76 36.05 -6.26
C GLY A 114 -1.19 36.79 -5.05
N THR A 115 -0.35 37.80 -5.34
CA THR A 115 0.12 38.76 -4.33
C THR A 115 -0.66 40.07 -4.48
N PRO A 116 -1.14 40.71 -3.38
CA PRO A 116 -0.99 40.30 -1.98
C PRO A 116 -1.76 39.01 -1.67
N LEU A 117 -1.13 38.14 -0.91
CA LEU A 117 -1.71 36.85 -0.51
C LEU A 117 -2.75 37.09 0.59
N ASP A 118 -3.95 36.65 0.37
CA ASP A 118 -4.97 36.57 1.42
C ASP A 118 -4.73 35.32 2.29
N ALA A 119 -4.35 35.56 3.54
CA ALA A 119 -4.05 34.49 4.49
C ALA A 119 -5.30 33.65 4.83
N GLU A 120 -6.48 34.27 4.90
CA GLU A 120 -7.72 33.55 5.20
C GLU A 120 -8.14 32.69 3.99
N GLU A 121 -8.03 33.21 2.77
CA GLU A 121 -8.28 32.44 1.56
C GLU A 121 -7.32 31.24 1.47
N LEU A 122 -6.01 31.43 1.70
CA LEU A 122 -5.02 30.36 1.68
C LEU A 122 -5.36 29.27 2.69
N LEU A 123 -5.67 29.65 3.93
CA LEU A 123 -6.00 28.69 4.98
C LEU A 123 -7.29 27.92 4.67
N ALA A 124 -8.31 28.59 4.13
CA ALA A 124 -9.55 27.95 3.72
C ALA A 124 -9.32 26.95 2.58
N LEU A 125 -8.54 27.32 1.57
CA LEU A 125 -8.17 26.43 0.46
C LEU A 125 -7.38 25.22 0.94
N LEU A 126 -6.36 25.44 1.79
CA LEU A 126 -5.58 24.36 2.35
C LEU A 126 -6.43 23.42 3.19
N ALA A 127 -7.33 23.95 4.05
CA ALA A 127 -8.20 23.12 4.87
C ALA A 127 -9.07 22.19 4.00
N VAL A 128 -9.72 22.71 2.97
CA VAL A 128 -10.59 21.94 2.07
C VAL A 128 -9.77 20.90 1.26
N TYR A 129 -8.68 21.32 0.64
CA TYR A 129 -7.96 20.46 -0.30
C TYR A 129 -7.10 19.42 0.41
N VAL A 130 -6.52 19.78 1.56
CA VAL A 130 -5.78 18.81 2.38
C VAL A 130 -6.73 17.79 3.00
N ALA A 131 -7.90 18.19 3.46
CA ALA A 131 -8.91 17.23 3.94
C ALA A 131 -9.29 16.24 2.84
N ALA A 132 -9.61 16.72 1.63
CA ALA A 132 -9.93 15.87 0.48
C ALA A 132 -8.76 14.91 0.11
N LYS A 133 -7.51 15.39 0.21
CA LYS A 133 -6.32 14.56 -0.01
C LYS A 133 -6.20 13.48 1.06
N LEU A 134 -6.36 13.83 2.33
CA LEU A 134 -6.27 12.87 3.44
C LEU A 134 -7.38 11.82 3.37
N ASP A 135 -8.61 12.23 3.02
CA ASP A 135 -9.73 11.31 2.80
C ASP A 135 -9.45 10.34 1.63
N ALA A 136 -8.87 10.84 0.52
CA ALA A 136 -8.48 10.01 -0.62
C ALA A 136 -7.33 9.07 -0.29
N ASP A 137 -6.34 9.50 0.50
CA ASP A 137 -5.26 8.66 0.98
C ASP A 137 -5.77 7.60 1.96
N GLN A 138 -6.70 7.97 2.85
CA GLN A 138 -7.37 7.04 3.76
C GLN A 138 -8.20 6.01 2.98
N ALA A 139 -8.98 6.44 1.99
CA ALA A 139 -9.74 5.53 1.12
C ALA A 139 -8.82 4.55 0.37
N ARG A 140 -7.64 5.01 -0.03
CA ARG A 140 -6.61 4.18 -0.68
C ARG A 140 -5.97 3.19 0.31
N THR A 141 -5.69 3.64 1.53
CA THR A 141 -5.18 2.78 2.63
C THR A 141 -6.26 1.80 3.11
N ASP A 142 -7.52 2.24 3.12
CA ASP A 142 -8.69 1.45 3.47
C ASP A 142 -9.18 0.56 2.32
N GLY A 143 -8.58 0.67 1.15
CA GLY A 143 -8.81 -0.23 0.02
C GLY A 143 -8.69 -1.69 0.47
N LEU A 144 -9.57 -2.56 0.00
CA LEU A 144 -9.58 -3.99 0.34
C LEU A 144 -8.71 -4.82 -0.61
N VAL A 145 -8.13 -4.18 -1.62
CA VAL A 145 -7.39 -4.83 -2.71
C VAL A 145 -5.96 -4.31 -2.75
N ASP A 146 -5.00 -5.19 -3.00
CA ASP A 146 -3.62 -4.84 -3.29
C ASP A 146 -3.51 -4.30 -4.72
N GLU A 147 -3.08 -3.05 -4.87
CA GLU A 147 -3.05 -2.35 -6.17
C GLU A 147 -2.11 -3.00 -7.20
N MET A 148 -1.02 -3.64 -6.74
CA MET A 148 -0.06 -4.28 -7.63
C MET A 148 -0.62 -5.57 -8.26
N THR A 149 -1.35 -6.35 -7.49
CA THR A 149 -1.74 -7.73 -7.85
C THR A 149 -3.22 -7.88 -8.14
N GLY A 150 -4.05 -6.95 -7.65
CA GLY A 150 -5.50 -7.01 -7.77
C GLY A 150 -6.15 -8.16 -6.98
N VAL A 151 -5.45 -8.76 -6.00
CA VAL A 151 -6.03 -9.65 -4.99
C VAL A 151 -6.31 -8.86 -3.70
N TYR A 152 -6.95 -9.46 -2.73
CA TYR A 152 -7.15 -8.78 -1.44
C TYR A 152 -5.82 -8.40 -0.78
N ASN A 153 -5.74 -7.22 -0.16
CA ASN A 153 -4.71 -6.92 0.81
C ASN A 153 -5.04 -7.61 2.15
N VAL A 154 -4.18 -7.47 3.15
CA VAL A 154 -4.37 -8.10 4.47
C VAL A 154 -5.75 -7.79 5.06
N ARG A 155 -6.17 -6.51 5.00
CA ARG A 155 -7.47 -6.07 5.53
C ARG A 155 -8.65 -6.67 4.76
N GLY A 156 -8.58 -6.63 3.43
CA GLY A 156 -9.59 -7.23 2.56
C GLY A 156 -9.72 -8.73 2.74
N LEU A 157 -8.57 -9.41 2.84
CA LEU A 157 -8.55 -10.84 3.09
C LEU A 157 -9.15 -11.19 4.45
N THR A 158 -8.78 -10.46 5.51
CA THR A 158 -9.33 -10.68 6.87
C THR A 158 -10.86 -10.56 6.85
N ARG A 159 -11.39 -9.47 6.29
CA ARG A 159 -12.83 -9.26 6.17
C ARG A 159 -13.51 -10.37 5.39
N ARG A 160 -12.95 -10.69 4.20
CA ARG A 160 -13.53 -11.74 3.33
C ARG A 160 -13.47 -13.13 3.98
N SER A 161 -12.40 -13.43 4.69
CA SER A 161 -12.27 -14.69 5.44
C SER A 161 -13.32 -14.83 6.55
N GLN A 162 -13.62 -13.75 7.28
CA GLN A 162 -14.69 -13.73 8.27
C GLN A 162 -16.07 -14.00 7.65
N GLU A 163 -16.36 -13.42 6.47
CA GLU A 163 -17.59 -13.69 5.73
C GLU A 163 -17.68 -15.18 5.32
N LEU A 164 -16.56 -15.74 4.81
CA LEU A 164 -16.49 -17.15 4.43
C LEU A 164 -16.64 -18.09 5.62
N ALA A 165 -16.01 -17.78 6.76
CA ALA A 165 -16.15 -18.55 7.99
C ALA A 165 -17.59 -18.54 8.53
N ALA A 166 -18.23 -17.37 8.55
CA ALA A 166 -19.63 -17.24 8.93
C ALA A 166 -20.56 -18.06 8.00
N HIS A 167 -20.23 -18.11 6.70
CA HIS A 167 -20.95 -18.94 5.74
C HIS A 167 -20.72 -20.43 5.98
N ALA A 168 -19.46 -20.85 6.16
CA ALA A 168 -19.07 -22.22 6.46
C ALA A 168 -19.75 -22.73 7.75
N THR A 169 -19.75 -21.93 8.82
CA THR A 169 -20.41 -22.25 10.08
C THR A 169 -21.91 -22.50 9.91
N ARG A 170 -22.61 -21.64 9.17
CA ARG A 170 -24.06 -21.83 8.91
C ARG A 170 -24.37 -23.13 8.15
N ARG A 171 -23.49 -23.57 7.27
CA ARG A 171 -23.65 -24.74 6.43
C ARG A 171 -23.02 -26.01 7.00
N ASN A 172 -22.34 -25.88 8.13
CA ASN A 172 -21.50 -26.93 8.71
C ASN A 172 -20.46 -27.46 7.69
N ALA A 173 -19.83 -26.53 6.96
CA ALA A 173 -18.89 -26.81 5.90
C ALA A 173 -17.44 -26.65 6.39
N ALA A 174 -16.50 -27.34 5.75
CA ALA A 174 -15.07 -27.19 6.01
C ALA A 174 -14.54 -25.84 5.49
N LEU A 175 -13.47 -25.33 6.10
CA LEU A 175 -12.74 -24.15 5.67
C LEU A 175 -11.25 -24.39 5.80
N ALA A 176 -10.48 -24.00 4.79
CA ALA A 176 -9.03 -24.11 4.81
C ALA A 176 -8.34 -22.81 4.43
N CYS A 177 -7.11 -22.65 4.91
CA CYS A 177 -6.18 -21.61 4.51
C CYS A 177 -4.89 -22.25 3.98
N VAL A 178 -4.46 -21.82 2.81
CA VAL A 178 -3.19 -22.18 2.19
C VAL A 178 -2.37 -20.92 2.01
N LEU A 179 -1.17 -20.88 2.60
CA LEU A 179 -0.18 -19.85 2.37
C LEU A 179 0.88 -20.37 1.39
N ILE A 180 1.22 -19.53 0.43
CA ILE A 180 2.27 -19.80 -0.57
C ILE A 180 3.21 -18.59 -0.63
N ALA A 181 4.51 -18.85 -0.57
CA ALA A 181 5.55 -17.85 -0.68
C ALA A 181 6.59 -18.30 -1.72
N PRO A 182 6.71 -17.59 -2.86
CA PRO A 182 7.88 -17.71 -3.72
C PRO A 182 9.06 -17.00 -3.05
N GLU A 183 10.18 -17.67 -2.93
CA GLU A 183 11.39 -17.18 -2.30
C GLU A 183 12.57 -17.32 -3.23
N HIS A 184 13.38 -16.27 -3.35
CA HIS A 184 14.65 -16.35 -4.07
C HIS A 184 15.69 -17.07 -3.22
N SER A 185 16.60 -17.78 -3.89
CA SER A 185 17.77 -18.34 -3.20
C SER A 185 18.62 -17.20 -2.63
N PRO A 186 19.14 -17.33 -1.38
CA PRO A 186 20.03 -16.32 -0.79
C PRO A 186 21.28 -16.03 -1.64
N ASP A 187 21.68 -17.00 -2.47
CA ASP A 187 22.88 -16.94 -3.32
C ASP A 187 22.60 -16.35 -4.71
N GLU A 188 21.40 -15.86 -4.99
CA GLU A 188 21.01 -15.37 -6.31
C GLU A 188 21.38 -13.89 -6.45
N GLU A 189 22.54 -13.63 -7.07
CA GLU A 189 22.97 -12.28 -7.45
C GLU A 189 22.03 -11.72 -8.53
N GLY A 190 21.58 -10.47 -8.37
CA GLY A 190 20.84 -9.74 -9.41
C GLY A 190 19.33 -9.70 -9.25
N VAL A 191 18.77 -10.10 -8.12
CA VAL A 191 17.33 -9.89 -7.82
C VAL A 191 17.07 -8.41 -7.59
N THR A 192 16.51 -7.74 -8.60
CA THR A 192 16.10 -6.33 -8.52
C THR A 192 14.67 -6.22 -7.98
N GLU A 193 14.29 -5.04 -7.52
CA GLU A 193 12.90 -4.76 -7.11
C GLU A 193 11.92 -5.01 -8.28
N ALA A 194 12.29 -4.65 -9.49
CA ALA A 194 11.49 -4.89 -10.70
C ALA A 194 11.27 -6.39 -10.99
N THR A 195 12.29 -7.23 -10.79
CA THR A 195 12.16 -8.70 -10.96
C THR A 195 11.28 -9.30 -9.87
N GLN A 196 11.40 -8.81 -8.65
CA GLN A 196 10.53 -9.22 -7.54
C GLN A 196 9.06 -8.83 -7.78
N GLU A 197 8.80 -7.61 -8.26
CA GLU A 197 7.45 -7.19 -8.63
C GLU A 197 6.86 -8.04 -9.76
N ALA A 198 7.65 -8.35 -10.79
CA ALA A 198 7.22 -9.20 -11.90
C ALA A 198 6.83 -10.60 -11.41
N LEU A 199 7.64 -11.20 -10.52
CA LEU A 199 7.34 -12.47 -9.89
C LEU A 199 6.01 -12.42 -9.12
N VAL A 200 5.83 -11.41 -8.26
CA VAL A 200 4.62 -11.24 -7.44
C VAL A 200 3.36 -11.08 -8.31
N ARG A 201 3.43 -10.30 -9.39
CA ARG A 201 2.29 -10.12 -10.33
C ARG A 201 1.92 -11.43 -11.05
N ARG A 202 2.92 -12.20 -11.49
CA ARG A 202 2.67 -13.49 -12.17
C ARG A 202 2.12 -14.54 -11.22
N VAL A 203 2.65 -14.64 -10.01
CA VAL A 203 2.11 -15.53 -8.97
C VAL A 203 0.65 -15.18 -8.68
N ALA A 204 0.33 -13.90 -8.49
CA ALA A 204 -1.06 -13.47 -8.30
C ALA A 204 -1.97 -13.84 -9.47
N ALA A 205 -1.50 -13.71 -10.72
CA ALA A 205 -2.23 -14.10 -11.91
C ALA A 205 -2.51 -15.61 -11.95
N ALA A 206 -1.48 -16.44 -11.67
CA ALA A 206 -1.62 -17.90 -11.60
C ALA A 206 -2.60 -18.33 -10.51
N LEU A 207 -2.53 -17.72 -9.32
CA LEU A 207 -3.47 -17.97 -8.23
C LEU A 207 -4.91 -17.64 -8.63
N LYS A 208 -5.14 -16.46 -9.25
CA LYS A 208 -6.47 -16.05 -9.72
C LYS A 208 -7.05 -16.98 -10.79
N ALA A 209 -6.20 -17.48 -11.67
CA ALA A 209 -6.62 -18.42 -12.73
C ALA A 209 -6.97 -19.82 -12.19
N THR A 210 -6.37 -20.22 -11.05
CA THR A 210 -6.45 -21.59 -10.53
C THR A 210 -7.43 -21.74 -9.38
N ALA A 211 -7.56 -20.71 -8.53
CA ALA A 211 -8.50 -20.73 -7.41
C ALA A 211 -9.95 -20.61 -7.91
N ARG A 212 -10.89 -21.13 -7.11
CA ARG A 212 -12.31 -21.02 -7.40
C ARG A 212 -12.81 -19.59 -7.18
N HIS A 213 -13.88 -19.21 -7.84
CA HIS A 213 -14.54 -17.89 -7.60
C HIS A 213 -15.02 -17.69 -6.15
N SER A 214 -15.29 -18.79 -5.45
CA SER A 214 -15.66 -18.80 -4.03
C SER A 214 -14.48 -18.53 -3.10
N ASP A 215 -13.26 -18.78 -3.55
CA ASP A 215 -12.07 -18.70 -2.73
C ASP A 215 -11.63 -17.23 -2.58
N ALA A 216 -11.08 -16.88 -1.42
CA ALA A 216 -10.50 -15.56 -1.20
C ALA A 216 -8.99 -15.63 -1.35
N ILE A 217 -8.42 -14.82 -2.24
CA ILE A 217 -6.98 -14.72 -2.45
C ILE A 217 -6.51 -13.38 -1.92
N GLY A 218 -5.49 -13.37 -1.05
CA GLY A 218 -4.90 -12.14 -0.52
C GLY A 218 -3.38 -12.18 -0.51
N ARG A 219 -2.77 -11.01 -0.56
CA ARG A 219 -1.33 -10.80 -0.43
C ARG A 219 -0.97 -10.44 0.99
N LEU A 220 -0.03 -11.18 1.58
CA LEU A 220 0.45 -11.02 2.95
C LEU A 220 1.92 -10.55 2.96
N GLY A 221 2.19 -9.27 2.67
CA GLY A 221 3.55 -8.73 2.65
C GLY A 221 4.21 -8.73 1.27
N ARG A 222 5.55 -8.92 1.23
CA ARG A 222 6.32 -8.71 -0.02
C ARG A 222 6.01 -9.75 -1.10
N SER A 223 5.99 -11.03 -0.74
CA SER A 223 5.84 -12.12 -1.71
C SER A 223 4.88 -13.23 -1.27
N ALA A 224 4.39 -13.24 -0.04
CA ALA A 224 3.50 -14.26 0.45
C ALA A 224 2.04 -14.00 0.07
N PHE A 225 1.33 -15.07 -0.27
CA PHE A 225 -0.09 -15.07 -0.60
C PHE A 225 -0.83 -16.07 0.29
N ALA A 226 -2.08 -15.75 0.60
CA ALA A 226 -3.00 -16.68 1.26
C ALA A 226 -4.21 -16.93 0.37
N VAL A 227 -4.66 -18.18 0.34
CA VAL A 227 -5.92 -18.60 -0.29
C VAL A 227 -6.78 -19.22 0.78
N VAL A 228 -7.96 -18.63 1.03
CA VAL A 228 -8.96 -19.16 1.96
C VAL A 228 -10.08 -19.79 1.14
N ALA A 229 -10.28 -21.10 1.31
CA ALA A 229 -11.18 -21.90 0.51
C ALA A 229 -12.27 -22.56 1.35
N VAL A 230 -13.52 -22.39 0.96
CA VAL A 230 -14.70 -23.06 1.55
C VAL A 230 -14.84 -24.47 1.00
N ASP A 231 -15.60 -25.31 1.70
CA ASP A 231 -15.81 -26.71 1.36
C ASP A 231 -14.48 -27.46 1.13
N THR A 232 -13.49 -27.15 1.98
CA THR A 232 -12.11 -27.64 1.85
C THR A 232 -11.60 -28.04 3.23
N ASP A 233 -11.41 -29.34 3.47
CA ASP A 233 -10.85 -29.86 4.70
C ASP A 233 -9.31 -29.87 4.69
N ALA A 234 -8.69 -30.39 5.75
CA ALA A 234 -7.23 -30.41 5.89
C ALA A 234 -6.53 -31.27 4.82
N GLY A 235 -7.14 -32.36 4.35
CA GLY A 235 -6.62 -33.20 3.27
C GLY A 235 -6.73 -32.50 1.91
N GLN A 236 -7.86 -31.89 1.65
CA GLN A 236 -8.12 -31.12 0.44
C GLN A 236 -7.31 -29.83 0.38
N ALA A 237 -6.95 -29.23 1.54
CA ALA A 237 -6.06 -28.08 1.61
C ALA A 237 -4.68 -28.39 1.03
N ARG A 238 -4.14 -29.59 1.28
CA ARG A 238 -2.88 -30.06 0.68
C ARG A 238 -3.00 -30.16 -0.84
N LEU A 239 -4.06 -30.80 -1.36
CA LEU A 239 -4.30 -30.91 -2.79
C LEU A 239 -4.49 -29.54 -3.46
N LEU A 240 -5.14 -28.60 -2.76
CA LEU A 240 -5.26 -27.23 -3.22
C LEU A 240 -3.88 -26.56 -3.31
N ALA A 241 -3.03 -26.71 -2.28
CA ALA A 241 -1.68 -26.16 -2.30
C ALA A 241 -0.84 -26.72 -3.45
N GLU A 242 -0.90 -28.03 -3.71
CA GLU A 242 -0.20 -28.70 -4.79
C GLU A 242 -0.68 -28.20 -6.17
N ARG A 243 -1.98 -28.02 -6.34
CA ARG A 243 -2.57 -27.47 -7.59
C ARG A 243 -2.16 -26.02 -7.84
N LEU A 244 -2.16 -25.18 -6.78
CA LEU A 244 -1.72 -23.79 -6.87
C LEU A 244 -0.23 -23.70 -7.19
N ALA A 245 0.59 -24.52 -6.55
CA ALA A 245 2.03 -24.60 -6.80
C ALA A 245 2.34 -25.03 -8.24
N ALA A 246 1.64 -26.06 -8.75
CA ALA A 246 1.80 -26.50 -10.14
C ALA A 246 1.50 -25.37 -11.13
N ALA A 247 0.44 -24.60 -10.90
CA ALA A 247 0.11 -23.45 -11.74
C ALA A 247 1.16 -22.33 -11.68
N ILE A 248 1.71 -22.03 -10.51
CA ILE A 248 2.80 -21.04 -10.36
C ILE A 248 4.05 -21.54 -11.09
N LEU A 249 4.41 -22.81 -10.93
CA LEU A 249 5.59 -23.40 -11.57
C LEU A 249 5.45 -23.51 -13.07
N ALA A 250 4.25 -23.63 -13.62
CA ALA A 250 4.01 -23.59 -15.06
C ALA A 250 4.39 -22.25 -15.70
N GLU A 251 4.33 -21.16 -14.92
CA GLU A 251 4.78 -19.81 -15.31
C GLU A 251 6.29 -19.61 -15.13
N ALA A 252 6.99 -20.57 -14.46
CA ALA A 252 8.40 -20.44 -14.07
C ALA A 252 9.40 -20.19 -15.20
N PRO A 253 9.23 -20.72 -16.46
CA PRO A 253 10.22 -20.50 -17.52
C PRO A 253 10.45 -19.02 -17.85
N ALA A 254 9.50 -18.16 -17.51
CA ALA A 254 9.54 -16.72 -17.76
C ALA A 254 9.88 -15.89 -16.49
N LEU A 255 10.23 -16.53 -15.38
CA LEU A 255 10.48 -15.92 -14.07
C LEU A 255 11.93 -16.14 -13.62
N PRO A 256 12.49 -15.26 -12.75
CA PRO A 256 13.72 -15.54 -12.03
C PRO A 256 13.61 -16.87 -11.25
N ARG A 257 14.74 -17.52 -11.00
CA ARG A 257 14.74 -18.74 -10.18
C ARG A 257 14.21 -18.45 -8.79
N PHE A 258 13.24 -19.23 -8.37
CA PHE A 258 12.65 -19.13 -7.03
C PHE A 258 12.32 -20.53 -6.52
N GLN A 259 12.19 -20.65 -5.22
CA GLN A 259 11.67 -21.84 -4.56
C GLN A 259 10.29 -21.52 -3.99
N LEU A 260 9.37 -22.47 -4.05
CA LEU A 260 8.10 -22.34 -3.36
C LEU A 260 8.21 -22.88 -1.95
N ARG A 261 7.63 -22.16 -1.01
CA ARG A 261 7.34 -22.62 0.33
C ARG A 261 5.86 -22.45 0.60
N ALA A 262 5.25 -23.43 1.24
CA ALA A 262 3.82 -23.37 1.55
C ALA A 262 3.51 -23.93 2.92
N GLY A 263 2.46 -23.40 3.52
CA GLY A 263 1.86 -23.90 4.73
C GLY A 263 0.36 -23.99 4.58
N CYS A 264 -0.27 -25.02 5.11
CA CYS A 264 -1.71 -25.14 5.06
C CYS A 264 -2.31 -25.60 6.40
N HIS A 265 -3.54 -25.16 6.64
CA HIS A 265 -4.37 -25.64 7.72
C HIS A 265 -5.83 -25.67 7.26
N GLY A 266 -6.57 -26.69 7.70
CA GLY A 266 -7.99 -26.84 7.40
C GLY A 266 -8.76 -27.36 8.59
N VAL A 267 -10.00 -26.89 8.73
CA VAL A 267 -10.94 -27.29 9.78
C VAL A 267 -12.15 -27.91 9.11
N SER A 268 -12.47 -29.15 9.53
CA SER A 268 -13.57 -29.93 8.94
C SER A 268 -14.95 -29.53 9.47
N ASP A 269 -15.01 -29.03 10.73
CA ASP A 269 -16.25 -28.63 11.39
C ASP A 269 -15.99 -27.40 12.26
N PHE A 270 -16.52 -26.25 11.83
CA PHE A 270 -16.38 -24.97 12.54
C PHE A 270 -17.18 -24.90 13.84
N ARG A 271 -18.16 -25.77 14.03
CA ARG A 271 -18.96 -25.80 15.27
C ARG A 271 -18.27 -26.54 16.41
N THR A 272 -17.47 -27.53 16.09
CA THR A 272 -16.72 -28.31 17.10
C THR A 272 -15.35 -27.68 17.40
N ALA A 273 -14.76 -26.97 16.44
CA ALA A 273 -13.40 -26.42 16.57
C ALA A 273 -13.41 -24.98 17.01
N SER A 274 -14.35 -24.27 17.36
CA SER A 274 -14.33 -22.87 17.89
C SER A 274 -13.18 -21.96 17.37
N ILE A 275 -12.67 -22.26 16.15
CA ILE A 275 -11.53 -21.58 15.57
C ILE A 275 -12.05 -20.40 14.74
N ASP A 276 -11.56 -19.23 15.04
CA ASP A 276 -11.80 -18.05 14.20
C ASP A 276 -10.84 -18.04 12.98
N THR A 277 -11.09 -17.10 12.06
CA THR A 277 -10.28 -16.97 10.85
C THR A 277 -8.86 -16.48 11.13
N ALA A 278 -8.65 -15.76 12.22
CA ALA A 278 -7.32 -15.30 12.63
C ALA A 278 -6.49 -16.49 13.07
N GLU A 279 -7.07 -17.42 13.84
CA GLU A 279 -6.41 -18.65 14.25
C GLU A 279 -6.15 -19.59 13.06
N LEU A 280 -7.10 -19.70 12.11
CA LEU A 280 -6.91 -20.47 10.87
C LEU A 280 -5.70 -19.96 10.08
N MET A 281 -5.58 -18.65 9.92
CA MET A 281 -4.46 -18.02 9.23
C MET A 281 -3.15 -18.16 10.01
N LEU A 282 -3.19 -17.99 11.34
CA LEU A 282 -2.02 -18.14 12.20
C LEU A 282 -1.43 -19.55 12.13
N ARG A 283 -2.25 -20.58 12.17
CA ARG A 283 -1.84 -21.98 12.06
C ARG A 283 -1.24 -22.28 10.67
N ALA A 284 -1.84 -21.78 9.59
CA ALA A 284 -1.28 -21.91 8.26
C ALA A 284 0.06 -21.16 8.14
N THR A 285 0.20 -19.99 8.79
CA THR A 285 1.47 -19.24 8.87
C THR A 285 2.54 -20.04 9.61
N ALA A 286 2.22 -20.64 10.76
CA ALA A 286 3.15 -21.49 11.50
C ALA A 286 3.64 -22.68 10.66
N ALA A 287 2.75 -23.28 9.86
CA ALA A 287 3.12 -24.32 8.91
C ALA A 287 4.07 -23.81 7.82
N LEU A 288 3.83 -22.61 7.27
CA LEU A 288 4.73 -21.98 6.30
C LEU A 288 6.11 -21.72 6.91
N GLU A 289 6.18 -21.19 8.13
CA GLU A 289 7.46 -20.94 8.81
C GLU A 289 8.20 -22.25 9.07
N LYS A 290 7.51 -23.35 9.39
CA LYS A 290 8.11 -24.68 9.49
C LYS A 290 8.70 -25.15 8.16
N ALA A 291 8.02 -24.89 7.01
CA ALA A 291 8.55 -25.20 5.70
C ALA A 291 9.81 -24.39 5.37
N ARG A 292 9.84 -23.11 5.80
CA ARG A 292 11.00 -22.21 5.65
C ARG A 292 12.21 -22.65 6.46
N ALA A 293 11.97 -23.09 7.69
CA ALA A 293 13.04 -23.54 8.59
C ALA A 293 13.72 -24.84 8.13
N GLN A 294 13.15 -25.54 7.14
CA GLN A 294 13.66 -26.81 6.61
C GLN A 294 14.00 -26.70 5.11
N PRO A 295 15.09 -26.05 4.71
CA PRO A 295 15.41 -25.80 3.30
C PRO A 295 15.50 -27.05 2.41
N ARG A 296 15.89 -28.19 2.99
CA ARG A 296 15.96 -29.52 2.34
C ARG A 296 14.75 -30.42 2.63
N GLY A 297 13.77 -29.92 3.41
CA GLY A 297 12.55 -30.65 3.75
C GLY A 297 11.46 -30.51 2.68
N ASP A 298 10.27 -30.99 3.03
CA ASP A 298 9.09 -30.82 2.18
C ASP A 298 8.76 -29.33 2.02
N TRP A 299 8.53 -28.90 0.78
CA TRP A 299 8.22 -27.50 0.44
C TRP A 299 6.85 -27.07 1.00
N LEU A 300 5.98 -28.02 1.29
CA LEU A 300 4.64 -27.84 1.84
C LEU A 300 4.55 -28.50 3.21
N GLN A 301 4.22 -27.74 4.21
CA GLN A 301 3.93 -28.23 5.56
C GLN A 301 2.46 -28.03 5.90
N ARG A 302 1.91 -28.98 6.67
CA ARG A 302 0.61 -28.86 7.31
C ARG A 302 0.80 -28.49 8.78
N PHE A 303 -0.11 -27.70 9.31
CA PHE A 303 -0.19 -27.52 10.75
C PHE A 303 -0.77 -28.79 11.38
N ASP A 304 0.08 -29.57 12.03
CA ASP A 304 -0.32 -30.73 12.85
C ASP A 304 -0.45 -30.22 14.27
N GLY A 305 -1.65 -30.35 14.83
CA GLY A 305 -2.05 -29.74 16.10
C GLY A 305 -1.41 -30.32 17.36
N ASP A 306 -0.10 -30.62 17.38
CA ASP A 306 0.64 -30.97 18.58
C ASP A 306 1.70 -29.92 18.90
N ALA A 307 1.56 -29.35 20.11
CA ALA A 307 2.54 -28.59 20.87
C ALA A 307 2.87 -27.18 20.42
N VAL A 308 1.98 -26.21 20.67
CA VAL A 308 2.45 -24.94 21.23
C VAL A 308 2.04 -24.94 22.71
N SER A 309 2.85 -25.56 23.56
CA SER A 309 2.91 -25.19 24.96
C SER A 309 3.52 -23.79 25.01
N LEU A 310 2.70 -22.79 25.26
CA LEU A 310 3.15 -21.47 25.68
C LEU A 310 3.78 -21.66 27.08
N THR A 311 5.10 -21.69 27.15
CA THR A 311 5.88 -21.40 28.35
C THR A 311 6.24 -19.93 28.37
#